data_c269d9bc6ca57e33fbdc4b848b125e5b
#
_entry.id   c269d9bc6ca57e33fbdc4b848b125e5b
#
_cell.length_a   1.000
_cell.length_b   1.000
_cell.length_c   1.000
_cell.angle_alpha   90.00
_cell.angle_beta   90.00
_cell.angle_gamma   90.00
#
_symmetry.space_group_name_H-M   'P 1'
#
loop_
_entity.id
_entity.type
_entity.pdbx_description
1 polymer ?
#
loop_
_entity_poly.entity_id
_entity_poly.type
_entity_poly.pdbx_seq_one_letter_code
_entity_poly.pdbx_strand_id
1 'polypeptide(L)'
;MNWHDVRYAKNRRGGRSFAPVLLAGLVAGTPAWADAAPPGAASCTGCHGPAALGSTIPSLDGHTADDIVAQMQAFRSGEREATVMNRIASGYTEEETRAIAEWLAKPEAARHAQP
;
A
#
# COMPACT_ATOMS: atom_id res chain seq x y z
N MET A 1 -76.53 35.02 23.87
CA MET A 1 -75.34 34.18 24.14
C MET A 1 -75.05 33.39 22.89
N ASN A 2 -74.16 33.89 22.06
CA ASN A 2 -73.79 33.22 20.78
C ASN A 2 -72.61 32.29 20.98
N TRP A 3 -72.89 31.03 20.77
CA TRP A 3 -71.93 29.93 20.92
C TRP A 3 -71.03 29.73 19.68
N HIS A 4 -70.73 30.80 18.93
CA HIS A 4 -70.06 30.63 17.62
C HIS A 4 -68.65 31.14 17.58
N ASP A 5 -67.97 31.35 18.71
CA ASP A 5 -66.55 31.76 18.68
C ASP A 5 -65.60 30.86 19.44
N VAL A 6 -65.81 29.58 19.32
CA VAL A 6 -64.68 28.64 19.61
C VAL A 6 -63.82 28.60 18.38
N ARG A 7 -62.95 29.59 18.23
CA ARG A 7 -61.88 29.55 17.23
C ARG A 7 -60.91 28.38 17.57
N TYR A 8 -61.09 27.34 16.84
CA TYR A 8 -60.18 26.20 16.82
C TYR A 8 -58.79 26.71 16.43
N ALA A 9 -57.95 26.97 17.42
CA ALA A 9 -56.56 27.29 17.19
C ALA A 9 -55.91 26.09 16.56
N LYS A 10 -55.82 26.11 15.24
CA LYS A 10 -55.13 25.13 14.43
C LYS A 10 -53.65 25.16 14.81
N ASN A 11 -53.30 24.32 15.76
CA ASN A 11 -51.92 24.10 16.16
C ASN A 11 -51.16 23.62 14.95
N ARG A 12 -50.52 24.53 14.22
CA ARG A 12 -49.53 24.23 13.20
C ARG A 12 -48.27 23.74 13.93
N ARG A 13 -48.29 22.48 14.30
CA ARG A 13 -47.05 21.80 14.62
C ARG A 13 -46.24 21.82 13.35
N GLY A 14 -45.30 22.76 13.31
CA GLY A 14 -44.26 22.78 12.28
C GLY A 14 -43.54 21.46 12.30
N GLY A 15 -43.87 20.60 11.33
CA GLY A 15 -43.12 19.39 11.08
C GLY A 15 -41.71 19.80 10.71
N ARG A 16 -40.80 19.68 11.67
CA ARG A 16 -39.38 19.67 11.35
C ARG A 16 -39.13 18.39 10.59
N SER A 17 -39.17 18.52 9.28
CA SER A 17 -38.66 17.47 8.38
C SER A 17 -37.19 17.31 8.69
N PHE A 18 -36.86 16.31 9.50
CA PHE A 18 -35.51 15.80 9.58
C PHE A 18 -35.27 15.08 8.25
N ALA A 19 -34.66 15.77 7.31
CA ALA A 19 -34.11 15.13 6.16
C ALA A 19 -33.02 14.19 6.67
N PRO A 20 -33.05 12.88 6.35
CA PRO A 20 -31.95 12.02 6.67
C PRO A 20 -30.74 12.50 5.84
N VAL A 21 -29.77 13.08 6.51
CA VAL A 21 -28.46 13.32 5.93
C VAL A 21 -27.87 11.92 5.72
N LEU A 22 -28.02 11.40 4.52
CA LEU A 22 -27.27 10.25 4.05
C LEU A 22 -25.79 10.67 4.03
N LEU A 23 -25.08 10.39 5.12
CA LEU A 23 -23.63 10.39 5.11
C LEU A 23 -23.23 9.28 4.13
N ALA A 24 -23.03 9.63 2.87
CA ALA A 24 -22.34 8.77 1.93
C ALA A 24 -20.91 8.64 2.45
N GLY A 25 -20.66 7.57 3.21
CA GLY A 25 -19.31 7.18 3.60
C GLY A 25 -18.50 6.97 2.33
N LEU A 26 -17.60 7.89 2.02
CA LEU A 26 -16.53 7.63 1.07
C LEU A 26 -15.70 6.50 1.66
N VAL A 27 -16.01 5.28 1.28
CA VAL A 27 -15.08 4.17 1.44
C VAL A 27 -13.96 4.48 0.45
N ALA A 28 -12.90 5.11 0.94
CA ALA A 28 -11.65 5.22 0.21
C ALA A 28 -11.11 3.80 0.05
N GLY A 29 -11.55 3.12 -1.01
CA GLY A 29 -10.96 1.87 -1.42
C GLY A 29 -9.49 2.12 -1.68
N THR A 30 -8.61 1.44 -0.96
CA THR A 30 -7.19 1.41 -1.30
C THR A 30 -7.07 0.90 -2.72
N PRO A 31 -6.35 1.59 -3.61
CA PRO A 31 -6.21 1.13 -4.98
C PRO A 31 -5.58 -0.27 -4.99
N ALA A 32 -6.19 -1.20 -5.71
CA ALA A 32 -5.77 -2.62 -5.78
C ALA A 32 -4.33 -2.82 -6.29
N TRP A 33 -3.71 -1.78 -6.82
CA TRP A 33 -2.31 -1.77 -7.27
C TRP A 33 -1.27 -1.61 -6.14
N ALA A 34 -1.71 -1.26 -4.91
CA ALA A 34 -0.80 -1.18 -3.76
C ALA A 34 -0.11 -2.52 -3.43
N ASP A 35 -0.66 -3.63 -3.91
CA ASP A 35 -0.11 -4.97 -3.74
C ASP A 35 0.61 -5.50 -5.00
N ALA A 36 0.51 -4.80 -6.14
CA ALA A 36 1.22 -5.20 -7.35
C ALA A 36 2.74 -5.06 -7.17
N ALA A 37 3.48 -5.99 -7.77
CA ALA A 37 4.93 -5.90 -7.78
C ALA A 37 5.38 -4.59 -8.44
N PRO A 38 6.19 -3.76 -7.78
CA PRO A 38 6.72 -2.56 -8.40
C PRO A 38 7.63 -2.91 -9.58
N PRO A 39 7.78 -1.99 -10.55
CA PRO A 39 8.70 -2.20 -11.66
C PRO A 39 10.10 -2.56 -11.17
N GLY A 40 10.70 -3.60 -11.74
CA GLY A 40 12.02 -4.09 -11.35
C GLY A 40 12.04 -5.17 -10.27
N ALA A 41 11.00 -5.35 -9.46
CA ALA A 41 10.96 -6.35 -8.42
C ALA A 41 11.14 -7.78 -8.94
N ALA A 42 10.57 -8.10 -10.11
CA ALA A 42 10.73 -9.41 -10.75
C ALA A 42 12.19 -9.70 -11.13
N SER A 43 12.97 -8.69 -11.50
CA SER A 43 14.39 -8.84 -11.78
C SER A 43 15.17 -9.22 -10.53
N CYS A 44 14.81 -8.69 -9.37
CA CYS A 44 15.42 -9.03 -8.10
C CYS A 44 15.16 -10.50 -7.74
N THR A 45 13.90 -10.93 -7.78
CA THR A 45 13.53 -12.32 -7.47
C THR A 45 14.06 -13.33 -8.48
N GLY A 46 14.33 -12.93 -9.72
CA GLY A 46 14.93 -13.76 -10.74
C GLY A 46 16.35 -14.24 -10.39
N CYS A 47 17.11 -13.41 -9.68
CA CYS A 47 18.45 -13.77 -9.20
C CYS A 47 18.46 -14.14 -7.72
N HIS A 48 17.75 -13.41 -6.90
CA HIS A 48 17.62 -13.56 -5.44
C HIS A 48 16.37 -14.35 -5.06
N GLY A 49 16.17 -15.50 -5.68
CA GLY A 49 15.02 -16.36 -5.42
C GLY A 49 15.03 -16.99 -4.02
N PRO A 50 14.02 -17.82 -3.73
CA PRO A 50 13.92 -18.50 -2.45
C PRO A 50 15.19 -19.29 -2.10
N ALA A 51 15.60 -19.22 -0.83
CA ALA A 51 16.78 -19.94 -0.32
C ALA A 51 16.69 -21.46 -0.56
N ALA A 52 15.48 -22.01 -0.61
CA ALA A 52 15.23 -23.43 -0.85
C ALA A 52 15.69 -23.94 -2.23
N LEU A 53 15.95 -23.05 -3.19
CA LEU A 53 16.41 -23.43 -4.54
C LEU A 53 17.93 -23.62 -4.66
N GLY A 54 18.68 -23.43 -3.57
CA GLY A 54 20.13 -23.73 -3.53
C GLY A 54 21.00 -22.81 -4.40
N SER A 55 20.55 -21.58 -4.66
CA SER A 55 21.33 -20.58 -5.38
C SER A 55 22.56 -20.16 -4.60
N THR A 56 23.67 -19.88 -5.30
CA THR A 56 24.86 -19.23 -4.73
C THR A 56 24.65 -17.75 -4.47
N ILE A 57 23.58 -17.16 -5.04
CA ILE A 57 23.17 -15.79 -4.81
C ILE A 57 22.30 -15.77 -3.55
N PRO A 58 22.60 -14.91 -2.56
CA PRO A 58 21.84 -14.86 -1.31
C PRO A 58 20.36 -14.57 -1.57
N SER A 59 19.48 -15.32 -0.90
CA SER A 59 18.03 -15.02 -0.91
C SER A 59 17.76 -13.71 -0.19
N LEU A 60 16.73 -13.01 -0.63
CA LEU A 60 16.20 -11.82 0.05
C LEU A 60 15.08 -12.15 1.05
N ASP A 61 14.72 -13.41 1.19
CA ASP A 61 13.70 -13.83 2.14
C ASP A 61 14.11 -13.55 3.59
N GLY A 62 13.20 -12.99 4.37
CA GLY A 62 13.42 -12.66 5.77
C GLY A 62 14.20 -11.36 6.02
N HIS A 63 14.65 -10.66 4.97
CA HIS A 63 15.21 -9.32 5.12
C HIS A 63 14.11 -8.29 5.31
N THR A 64 14.39 -7.27 6.11
CA THR A 64 13.50 -6.11 6.22
C THR A 64 13.68 -5.17 5.03
N ALA A 65 12.70 -4.31 4.77
CA ALA A 65 12.83 -3.30 3.73
C ALA A 65 14.02 -2.37 3.98
N ASP A 66 14.27 -2.01 5.22
CA ASP A 66 15.39 -1.14 5.60
C ASP A 66 16.73 -1.82 5.37
N ASP A 67 16.86 -3.13 5.65
CA ASP A 67 18.07 -3.90 5.34
C ASP A 67 18.35 -3.89 3.84
N ILE A 68 17.34 -4.16 3.03
CA ILE A 68 17.46 -4.18 1.57
C ILE A 68 17.89 -2.80 1.05
N VAL A 69 17.26 -1.71 1.53
CA VAL A 69 17.62 -0.35 1.15
C VAL A 69 19.06 -0.02 1.54
N ALA A 70 19.47 -0.35 2.76
CA ALA A 70 20.83 -0.10 3.24
C ALA A 70 21.87 -0.86 2.39
N GLN A 71 21.60 -2.13 2.03
CA GLN A 71 22.48 -2.90 1.16
C GLN A 71 22.56 -2.29 -0.25
N MET A 72 21.46 -1.86 -0.82
CA MET A 72 21.44 -1.21 -2.13
C MET A 72 22.21 0.11 -2.14
N GLN A 73 22.13 0.89 -1.06
CA GLN A 73 22.91 2.11 -0.89
C GLN A 73 24.41 1.79 -0.79
N ALA A 74 24.78 0.76 -0.01
CA ALA A 74 26.19 0.34 0.12
C ALA A 74 26.78 -0.14 -1.23
N PHE A 75 26.00 -0.82 -2.06
CA PHE A 75 26.43 -1.19 -3.40
C PHE A 75 26.57 0.04 -4.32
N ARG A 76 25.65 0.99 -4.24
CA ARG A 76 25.65 2.21 -5.05
C ARG A 76 26.84 3.11 -4.70
N SER A 77 27.16 3.25 -3.42
CA SER A 77 28.28 4.07 -2.94
C SER A 77 29.64 3.40 -3.15
N GLY A 78 29.68 2.10 -3.44
CA GLY A 78 30.91 1.32 -3.51
C GLY A 78 31.45 0.90 -2.14
N GLU A 79 30.74 1.16 -1.05
CA GLU A 79 31.11 0.73 0.29
C GLU A 79 31.07 -0.82 0.41
N ARG A 80 30.16 -1.44 -0.34
CA ARG A 80 30.09 -2.88 -0.47
C ARG A 80 30.50 -3.31 -1.87
N GLU A 81 31.56 -4.12 -1.96
CA GLU A 81 32.01 -4.66 -3.23
C GLU A 81 31.04 -5.71 -3.79
N ALA A 82 30.83 -5.68 -5.10
CA ALA A 82 30.05 -6.66 -5.84
C ALA A 82 30.44 -6.69 -7.31
N THR A 83 30.20 -7.82 -7.96
CA THR A 83 30.49 -7.98 -9.40
C THR A 83 29.39 -7.34 -10.27
N VAL A 84 28.15 -7.38 -9.81
CA VAL A 84 26.96 -6.95 -10.58
C VAL A 84 26.10 -5.93 -9.81
N MET A 85 25.92 -6.16 -8.49
CA MET A 85 24.96 -5.36 -7.70
C MET A 85 25.28 -3.86 -7.66
N ASN A 86 26.52 -3.46 -7.76
CA ASN A 86 26.89 -2.04 -7.85
C ASN A 86 26.32 -1.36 -9.10
N ARG A 87 26.27 -2.06 -10.23
CA ARG A 87 25.66 -1.56 -11.47
C ARG A 87 24.13 -1.57 -11.40
N ILE A 88 23.58 -2.65 -10.86
CA ILE A 88 22.12 -2.77 -10.68
C ILE A 88 21.62 -1.66 -9.75
N ALA A 89 22.25 -1.47 -8.59
CA ALA A 89 21.85 -0.47 -7.62
C ALA A 89 21.92 0.96 -8.16
N SER A 90 22.85 1.23 -9.09
CA SER A 90 22.96 2.54 -9.74
C SER A 90 21.82 2.82 -10.74
N GLY A 91 21.09 1.80 -11.17
CA GLY A 91 19.98 1.91 -12.11
C GLY A 91 18.64 2.28 -11.47
N TYR A 92 18.54 2.32 -10.15
CA TYR A 92 17.30 2.63 -9.42
C TYR A 92 17.42 3.92 -8.62
N THR A 93 16.34 4.68 -8.54
CA THR A 93 16.21 5.81 -7.61
C THR A 93 16.04 5.29 -6.17
N GLU A 94 16.13 6.19 -5.19
CA GLU A 94 15.87 5.83 -3.80
C GLU A 94 14.41 5.41 -3.57
N GLU A 95 13.47 6.08 -4.24
CA GLU A 95 12.04 5.77 -4.17
C GLU A 95 11.73 4.41 -4.78
N GLU A 96 12.27 4.11 -5.95
CA GLU A 96 12.12 2.79 -6.58
C GLU A 96 12.74 1.69 -5.72
N THR A 97 13.92 1.94 -5.17
CA THR A 97 14.59 1.01 -4.26
C THR A 97 13.74 0.75 -3.03
N ARG A 98 13.15 1.79 -2.43
CA ARG A 98 12.27 1.66 -1.27
C ARG A 98 11.02 0.86 -1.62
N ALA A 99 10.34 1.17 -2.71
CA ALA A 99 9.13 0.46 -3.13
C ALA A 99 9.40 -1.04 -3.39
N ILE A 100 10.50 -1.34 -4.06
CA ILE A 100 10.92 -2.72 -4.32
C ILE A 100 11.25 -3.44 -3.00
N ALA A 101 11.98 -2.78 -2.11
CA ALA A 101 12.36 -3.34 -0.81
C ALA A 101 11.14 -3.66 0.07
N GLU A 102 10.16 -2.77 0.12
CA GLU A 102 8.91 -2.99 0.86
C GLU A 102 8.10 -4.16 0.28
N TRP A 103 8.10 -4.31 -1.02
CA TRP A 103 7.45 -5.44 -1.67
C TRP A 103 8.19 -6.75 -1.39
N LEU A 104 9.52 -6.75 -1.49
CA LEU A 104 10.36 -7.94 -1.25
C LEU A 104 10.35 -8.38 0.23
N ALA A 105 10.20 -7.45 1.17
CA ALA A 105 10.09 -7.76 2.59
C ALA A 105 8.79 -8.47 2.97
N LYS A 106 7.78 -8.47 2.10
CA LYS A 106 6.56 -9.25 2.32
C LYS A 106 6.87 -10.75 2.21
N PRO A 107 6.19 -11.60 2.99
CA PRO A 107 6.29 -13.04 2.83
C PRO A 107 5.99 -13.46 1.38
N GLU A 108 6.69 -14.48 0.87
CA GLU A 108 6.53 -14.95 -0.52
C GLU A 108 5.06 -15.25 -0.86
N ALA A 109 4.34 -15.91 0.04
CA ALA A 109 2.94 -16.21 -0.14
C ALA A 109 2.08 -14.95 -0.34
N ALA A 110 2.42 -13.85 0.35
CA ALA A 110 1.70 -12.57 0.20
C ALA A 110 2.05 -11.86 -1.12
N ARG A 111 3.27 -12.07 -1.65
CA ARG A 111 3.69 -11.52 -2.95
C ARG A 111 2.99 -12.19 -4.14
N HIS A 112 2.61 -13.45 -3.99
CA HIS A 112 1.96 -14.27 -5.02
C HIS A 112 0.44 -14.39 -4.85
N ALA A 113 -0.14 -13.86 -3.78
CA ALA A 113 -1.58 -13.91 -3.49
C ALA A 113 -2.41 -12.92 -4.34
N GLN A 114 -1.89 -12.45 -5.45
CA GLN A 114 -2.63 -11.52 -6.33
C GLN A 114 -3.62 -12.27 -7.22
N PRO A 115 -4.86 -11.76 -7.33
CA PRO A 115 -5.88 -12.33 -8.21
C PRO A 115 -5.54 -12.19 -9.69
#